data_1ea3344bfe5ca0ecccf101c721dee7f4
#
_entry.id   1ea3344bfe5ca0ecccf101c721dee7f4
#
_cell.length_a   1.000
_cell.length_b   1.000
_cell.length_c   1.000
_cell.angle_alpha   90.00
_cell.angle_beta   90.00
_cell.angle_gamma   90.00
#
_symmetry.space_group_name_H-M   'P 1'
#
loop_
_entity.id
_entity.type
_entity.pdbx_description
1 polymer ?
#
loop_
_entity_poly.entity_id
_entity_poly.type
_entity_poly.pdbx_seq_one_letter_code
_entity_poly.pdbx_strand_id
1 'polypeptide(L)'
;MYDRLLVAVDHSEVSSRVIAAAKELALLSKGKVWVLHLLEKEVYAQLGDVPSESDQEADQAVKNGVEALKQAGVDAEGEIRPTTFGHAAREILADAKEHDADVIIMGSRGRSDFAGAILGSTAHKVIHLADRPVLVIR
;
A
#
# COMPACT_ATOMS: atom_id res chain seq x y z
N MET A 1 -14.55 -15.17 -2.78
CA MET A 1 -13.75 -14.28 -3.65
C MET A 1 -13.38 -13.04 -2.87
N TYR A 2 -12.17 -12.60 -2.98
CA TYR A 2 -11.59 -11.47 -2.21
C TYR A 2 -11.60 -11.69 -0.70
N ASP A 3 -11.15 -12.87 -0.29
CA ASP A 3 -11.03 -13.22 1.13
C ASP A 3 -9.78 -12.65 1.78
N ARG A 4 -8.79 -12.29 0.96
CA ARG A 4 -7.49 -11.74 1.38
C ARG A 4 -7.14 -10.52 0.54
N LEU A 5 -7.15 -9.36 1.18
CA LEU A 5 -6.92 -8.08 0.51
C LEU A 5 -5.60 -7.47 0.97
N LEU A 6 -4.71 -7.18 0.04
CA LEU A 6 -3.51 -6.39 0.32
C LEU A 6 -3.78 -4.93 -0.05
N VAL A 7 -3.53 -4.03 0.87
CA VAL A 7 -3.79 -2.60 0.70
C VAL A 7 -2.49 -1.84 0.89
N ALA A 8 -1.98 -1.25 -0.19
CA ALA A 8 -0.78 -0.43 -0.14
C ALA A 8 -1.16 1.04 0.11
N VAL A 9 -0.63 1.60 1.19
CA VAL A 9 -0.88 3.00 1.58
C VAL A 9 0.42 3.79 1.67
N ASP A 10 0.32 5.10 1.49
CA ASP A 10 1.39 6.06 1.73
C ASP A 10 0.84 7.26 2.52
N HIS A 11 1.57 8.37 2.54
CA HIS A 11 1.11 9.61 3.21
C HIS A 11 0.28 10.52 2.30
N SER A 12 -0.09 10.07 1.09
CA SER A 12 -0.88 10.88 0.18
C SER A 12 -2.35 10.97 0.62
N GLU A 13 -3.04 12.00 0.13
CA GLU A 13 -4.49 12.15 0.35
C GLU A 13 -5.30 10.97 -0.22
N VAL A 14 -4.74 10.29 -1.22
CA VAL A 14 -5.39 9.13 -1.84
C VAL A 14 -5.48 7.94 -0.88
N SER A 15 -4.57 7.83 0.10
CA SER A 15 -4.55 6.71 1.05
C SER A 15 -5.85 6.56 1.84
N SER A 16 -6.50 7.66 2.22
CA SER A 16 -7.80 7.58 2.90
C SER A 16 -8.89 6.97 2.01
N ARG A 17 -8.86 7.29 0.73
CA ARG A 17 -9.79 6.70 -0.27
C ARG A 17 -9.48 5.24 -0.54
N VAL A 18 -8.20 4.87 -0.54
CA VAL A 18 -7.75 3.48 -0.68
C VAL A 18 -8.27 2.64 0.49
N ILE A 19 -8.12 3.13 1.71
CA ILE A 19 -8.65 2.46 2.92
C ILE A 19 -10.18 2.36 2.86
N ALA A 20 -10.88 3.42 2.42
CA ALA A 20 -12.33 3.39 2.28
C ALA A 20 -12.80 2.32 1.28
N ALA A 21 -12.15 2.23 0.13
CA ALA A 21 -12.45 1.20 -0.88
C ALA A 21 -12.18 -0.23 -0.35
N ALA A 22 -11.06 -0.40 0.34
CA ALA A 22 -10.72 -1.68 0.97
C ALA A 22 -11.75 -2.09 2.03
N LYS A 23 -12.20 -1.13 2.83
CA LYS A 23 -13.26 -1.35 3.82
C LYS A 23 -14.55 -1.86 3.18
N GLU A 24 -15.02 -1.19 2.15
CA GLU A 24 -16.24 -1.59 1.45
C GLU A 24 -16.12 -2.99 0.87
N LEU A 25 -15.04 -3.28 0.18
CA LEU A 25 -14.81 -4.59 -0.40
C LEU A 25 -14.69 -5.68 0.66
N ALA A 26 -13.95 -5.44 1.75
CA ALA A 26 -13.79 -6.39 2.84
C ALA A 26 -15.11 -6.67 3.58
N LEU A 27 -15.95 -5.66 3.75
CA LEU A 27 -17.29 -5.85 4.36
C LEU A 27 -18.20 -6.72 3.49
N LEU A 28 -18.12 -6.53 2.16
CA LEU A 28 -18.90 -7.34 1.22
C LEU A 28 -18.41 -8.79 1.15
N SER A 29 -17.11 -8.99 1.10
CA SER A 29 -16.49 -10.31 0.95
C SER A 29 -16.27 -11.04 2.27
N LYS A 30 -16.35 -10.34 3.41
CA LYS A 30 -15.92 -10.79 4.74
C LYS A 30 -14.43 -11.15 4.77
N GLY A 31 -13.66 -10.47 3.96
CA GLY A 31 -12.22 -10.69 3.80
C GLY A 31 -11.39 -10.05 4.89
N LYS A 32 -10.17 -10.55 5.04
CA LYS A 32 -9.13 -9.97 5.89
C LYS A 32 -8.27 -9.01 5.08
N VAL A 33 -7.86 -7.93 5.72
CA VAL A 33 -7.04 -6.87 5.08
C VAL A 33 -5.66 -6.80 5.72
N TRP A 34 -4.64 -6.78 4.88
CA TRP A 34 -3.27 -6.41 5.27
C TRP A 34 -2.98 -5.02 4.74
N VAL A 35 -2.69 -4.11 5.65
CA VAL A 35 -2.31 -2.73 5.30
C VAL A 35 -0.80 -2.65 5.26
N LEU A 36 -0.26 -2.47 4.08
CA LEU A 36 1.17 -2.37 3.82
C LEU A 36 1.57 -0.92 3.60
N HIS A 37 2.59 -0.48 4.33
CA HIS A 37 3.30 0.77 4.06
C HIS A 37 4.76 0.46 3.73
N LEU A 38 5.27 1.05 2.66
CA LEU A 38 6.67 0.90 2.26
C LEU A 38 7.46 2.11 2.74
N LEU A 39 8.44 1.86 3.60
CA LEU A 39 9.38 2.85 4.08
C LEU A 39 10.54 2.95 3.07
N GLU A 40 10.45 3.91 2.16
CA GLU A 40 11.46 4.12 1.14
C GLU A 40 12.71 4.77 1.75
N LYS A 41 13.86 4.21 1.40
CA LYS A 41 15.16 4.73 1.77
C LYS A 41 15.91 5.19 0.53
N GLU A 42 16.49 6.37 0.62
CA GLU A 42 17.40 6.86 -0.40
C GLU A 42 18.81 6.37 -0.08
N VAL A 43 19.48 5.79 -1.08
CA VAL A 43 20.85 5.32 -0.94
C VAL A 43 21.80 6.43 -1.37
N TYR A 44 22.49 7.02 -0.40
CA TYR A 44 23.59 7.94 -0.67
C TYR A 44 24.92 7.22 -0.45
N ALA A 45 25.78 7.23 -1.46
CA ALA A 45 27.03 6.49 -1.47
C ALA A 45 27.99 6.82 -0.31
N GLN A 46 27.81 7.95 0.36
CA GLN A 46 28.68 8.43 1.45
C GLN A 46 28.01 8.45 2.83
N LEU A 47 26.70 8.33 2.93
CA LEU A 47 25.94 8.51 4.17
C LEU A 47 25.14 7.27 4.60
N GLY A 48 25.19 6.19 3.79
CA GLY A 48 24.35 5.02 4.03
C GLY A 48 22.88 5.26 3.63
N ASP A 49 22.00 4.39 4.09
CA ASP A 49 20.57 4.49 3.81
C ASP A 49 19.94 5.60 4.64
N VAL A 50 19.36 6.60 3.98
CA VAL A 50 18.62 7.68 4.64
C VAL A 50 17.13 7.45 4.39
N PRO A 51 16.30 7.33 5.44
CA PRO A 51 14.86 7.22 5.27
C PRO A 51 14.26 8.46 4.62
N SER A 52 13.36 8.28 3.65
CA SER A 52 12.62 9.39 3.02
C SER A 52 11.51 9.96 3.91
N GLU A 53 11.17 9.24 4.96
CA GLU A 53 10.21 9.63 5.99
C GLU A 53 10.68 9.11 7.35
N SER A 54 10.10 9.64 8.42
CA SER A 54 10.40 9.14 9.75
C SER A 54 9.67 7.81 10.02
N ASP A 55 10.27 6.96 10.84
CA ASP A 55 9.65 5.72 11.29
C ASP A 55 8.30 5.99 11.99
N GLN A 56 8.18 7.13 12.67
CA GLN A 56 6.96 7.54 13.35
C GLN A 56 5.83 7.86 12.38
N GLU A 57 6.13 8.53 11.26
CA GLU A 57 5.16 8.81 10.20
C GLU A 57 4.67 7.53 9.52
N ALA A 58 5.58 6.59 9.26
CA ALA A 58 5.26 5.29 8.72
C ALA A 58 4.33 4.50 9.64
N ASP A 59 4.67 4.43 10.92
CA ASP A 59 3.84 3.80 11.96
C ASP A 59 2.43 4.40 12.00
N GLN A 60 2.34 5.72 11.94
CA GLN A 60 1.07 6.43 12.02
C GLN A 60 0.19 6.15 10.80
N ALA A 61 0.76 6.09 9.61
CA ALA A 61 0.03 5.78 8.39
C ALA A 61 -0.63 4.39 8.46
N VAL A 62 0.13 3.39 8.92
CA VAL A 62 -0.39 2.02 9.08
C VAL A 62 -1.43 1.94 10.19
N LYS A 63 -1.15 2.50 11.35
CA LYS A 63 -2.08 2.48 12.49
C LYS A 63 -3.42 3.11 12.16
N ASN A 64 -3.43 4.25 11.51
CA ASN A 64 -4.65 4.94 11.11
C ASN A 64 -5.49 4.07 10.16
N GLY A 65 -4.86 3.45 9.17
CA GLY A 65 -5.55 2.57 8.23
C GLY A 65 -6.12 1.32 8.90
N VAL A 66 -5.34 0.65 9.71
CA VAL A 66 -5.76 -0.56 10.45
C VAL A 66 -6.89 -0.26 11.42
N GLU A 67 -6.77 0.85 12.16
CA GLU A 67 -7.80 1.25 13.13
C GLU A 67 -9.13 1.58 12.45
N ALA A 68 -9.10 2.31 11.33
CA ALA A 68 -10.30 2.61 10.57
C ALA A 68 -11.01 1.34 10.08
N LEU A 69 -10.27 0.34 9.66
CA LEU A 69 -10.81 -0.95 9.24
C LEU A 69 -11.41 -1.73 10.42
N LYS A 70 -10.70 -1.81 11.53
CA LYS A 70 -11.16 -2.51 12.73
C LYS A 70 -12.42 -1.87 13.33
N GLN A 71 -12.50 -0.55 13.36
CA GLN A 71 -13.69 0.17 13.83
C GLN A 71 -14.92 -0.13 12.98
N ALA A 72 -14.73 -0.45 11.71
CA ALA A 72 -15.79 -0.85 10.80
C ALA A 72 -16.14 -2.35 10.87
N GLY A 73 -15.45 -3.12 11.72
CA GLY A 73 -15.69 -4.56 11.87
C GLY A 73 -14.89 -5.43 10.90
N VAL A 74 -13.87 -4.88 10.24
CA VAL A 74 -13.00 -5.62 9.32
C VAL A 74 -11.80 -6.18 10.08
N ASP A 75 -11.48 -7.45 9.85
CA ASP A 75 -10.25 -8.05 10.35
C ASP A 75 -9.06 -7.45 9.56
N ALA A 76 -8.18 -6.75 10.25
CA ALA A 76 -7.08 -6.04 9.62
C ALA A 76 -5.79 -6.15 10.43
N GLU A 77 -4.68 -6.28 9.72
CA GLU A 77 -3.33 -6.21 10.25
C GLU A 77 -2.53 -5.21 9.44
N GLY A 78 -1.50 -4.65 10.03
CA GLY A 78 -0.62 -3.71 9.36
C GLY A 78 0.82 -4.16 9.39
N GLU A 79 1.57 -3.78 8.35
CA GLU A 79 3.02 -3.98 8.32
C GLU A 79 3.73 -2.85 7.60
N ILE A 80 4.98 -2.66 7.98
CA ILE A 80 5.88 -1.72 7.35
C ILE A 80 7.06 -2.52 6.79
N ARG A 81 7.35 -2.34 5.50
CA ARG A 81 8.51 -2.97 4.86
C ARG A 81 9.47 -1.89 4.37
N PRO A 82 10.75 -2.00 4.70
CA PRO A 82 11.75 -1.12 4.12
C PRO A 82 11.96 -1.47 2.64
N THR A 83 12.12 -0.45 1.83
CA THR A 83 12.45 -0.60 0.42
C THR A 83 13.40 0.50 -0.03
N THR A 84 14.05 0.33 -1.16
CA THR A 84 14.81 1.38 -1.82
C THR A 84 13.97 2.07 -2.88
N PHE A 85 14.31 3.32 -3.18
CA PHE A 85 13.60 4.09 -4.21
C PHE A 85 13.54 3.33 -5.54
N GLY A 86 12.37 3.26 -6.13
CA GLY A 86 12.13 2.56 -7.39
C GLY A 86 11.80 1.06 -7.25
N HIS A 87 11.83 0.49 -6.03
CA HIS A 87 11.55 -0.93 -5.80
C HIS A 87 10.20 -1.18 -5.11
N ALA A 88 9.38 -0.16 -4.93
CA ALA A 88 8.10 -0.26 -4.23
C ALA A 88 7.15 -1.30 -4.86
N ALA A 89 7.02 -1.31 -6.17
CA ALA A 89 6.16 -2.27 -6.87
C ALA A 89 6.57 -3.72 -6.60
N ARG A 90 7.86 -3.99 -6.60
CA ARG A 90 8.41 -5.32 -6.30
C ARG A 90 8.05 -5.79 -4.89
N GLU A 91 8.15 -4.91 -3.92
CA GLU A 91 7.80 -5.22 -2.53
C GLU A 91 6.30 -5.44 -2.34
N ILE A 92 5.46 -4.66 -3.00
CA ILE A 92 4.00 -4.87 -2.99
C ILE A 92 3.65 -6.25 -3.54
N LEU A 93 4.25 -6.63 -4.67
CA LEU A 93 3.99 -7.93 -5.29
C LEU A 93 4.51 -9.09 -4.43
N ALA A 94 5.67 -8.93 -3.79
CA ALA A 94 6.22 -9.92 -2.87
C ALA A 94 5.30 -10.12 -1.66
N ASP A 95 4.81 -9.03 -1.08
CA ASP A 95 3.91 -9.07 0.06
C ASP A 95 2.56 -9.71 -0.29
N ALA A 96 2.03 -9.37 -1.48
CA ALA A 96 0.80 -9.99 -1.98
C ALA A 96 0.95 -11.51 -2.12
N LYS A 97 2.12 -11.97 -2.50
CA LYS A 97 2.42 -13.39 -2.61
C LYS A 97 2.56 -14.05 -1.23
N GLU A 98 3.25 -13.41 -0.30
CA GLU A 98 3.43 -13.92 1.07
C GLU A 98 2.09 -14.13 1.79
N HIS A 99 1.17 -13.19 1.63
CA HIS A 99 -0.17 -13.27 2.24
C HIS A 99 -1.19 -14.02 1.39
N ASP A 100 -0.77 -14.51 0.22
CA ASP A 100 -1.67 -15.15 -0.74
C ASP A 100 -2.91 -14.28 -1.02
N ALA A 101 -2.66 -12.98 -1.25
CA ALA A 101 -3.71 -12.00 -1.45
C ALA A 101 -4.49 -12.24 -2.75
N ASP A 102 -5.80 -12.13 -2.69
CA ASP A 102 -6.69 -12.29 -3.84
C ASP A 102 -6.79 -11.02 -4.69
N VAL A 103 -6.49 -9.89 -4.09
CA VAL A 103 -6.53 -8.59 -4.74
C VAL A 103 -5.53 -7.63 -4.09
N ILE A 104 -4.94 -6.77 -4.91
CA ILE A 104 -4.11 -5.65 -4.47
C ILE A 104 -4.93 -4.38 -4.63
N ILE A 105 -5.02 -3.55 -3.60
CA ILE A 105 -5.71 -2.26 -3.63
C ILE A 105 -4.69 -1.17 -3.36
N MET A 106 -4.61 -0.18 -4.24
CA MET A 106 -3.62 0.89 -4.13
C MET A 106 -4.11 2.17 -4.80
N GLY A 107 -3.44 3.28 -4.50
CA GLY A 107 -3.71 4.55 -5.16
C GLY A 107 -3.13 4.60 -6.58
N SER A 108 -3.75 5.39 -7.44
CA SER A 108 -3.28 5.60 -8.81
C SER A 108 -1.98 6.43 -8.85
N ARG A 109 -1.73 7.23 -7.81
CA ARG A 109 -0.53 8.08 -7.67
C ARG A 109 -0.03 8.00 -6.24
N GLY A 110 1.28 8.10 -6.07
CA GLY A 110 1.92 8.17 -4.78
C GLY A 110 2.36 9.60 -4.44
N ARG A 111 3.04 9.72 -3.31
CA ARG A 111 3.53 10.97 -2.74
C ARG A 111 4.51 11.73 -3.65
N SER A 112 5.33 11.01 -4.42
CA SER A 112 6.40 11.58 -5.26
C SER A 112 6.02 11.74 -6.73
N ASP A 113 4.78 11.42 -7.09
CA ASP A 113 4.34 11.47 -8.49
C ASP A 113 4.04 12.90 -8.94
N PHE A 114 4.28 13.18 -10.23
CA PHE A 114 3.96 14.45 -10.83
C PHE A 114 2.45 14.72 -10.82
N ALA A 115 2.07 15.96 -10.50
CA ALA A 115 0.67 16.37 -10.38
C ALA A 115 -0.19 16.14 -11.63
N GLY A 116 0.41 16.04 -12.81
CA GLY A 116 -0.28 15.79 -14.08
C GLY A 116 -0.35 14.31 -14.49
N ALA A 117 0.29 13.41 -13.75
CA ALA A 117 0.29 12.00 -14.11
C ALA A 117 -1.06 11.35 -13.84
N ILE A 118 -1.58 10.63 -14.82
CA ILE A 118 -2.84 9.87 -14.69
C ILE A 118 -2.61 8.63 -13.82
N LEU A 119 -1.44 8.02 -13.96
CA LEU A 119 -1.03 6.82 -13.24
C LEU A 119 0.42 6.98 -12.77
N GLY A 120 0.66 6.74 -11.48
CA GLY A 120 1.99 6.80 -10.90
C GLY A 120 2.88 5.64 -11.34
N SER A 121 4.19 5.80 -11.15
CA SER A 121 5.18 4.80 -11.56
C SER A 121 5.01 3.47 -10.83
N THR A 122 4.71 3.49 -9.55
CA THR A 122 4.48 2.27 -8.75
C THR A 122 3.22 1.54 -9.19
N ALA A 123 2.10 2.26 -9.34
CA ALA A 123 0.85 1.66 -9.81
C ALA A 123 0.99 1.07 -11.21
N HIS A 124 1.66 1.79 -12.11
CA HIS A 124 1.95 1.28 -13.46
C HIS A 124 2.71 -0.05 -13.43
N LYS A 125 3.77 -0.14 -12.64
CA LYS A 125 4.56 -1.36 -12.52
C LYS A 125 3.78 -2.50 -11.87
N VAL A 126 3.00 -2.22 -10.82
CA VAL A 126 2.17 -3.24 -10.15
C VAL A 126 1.15 -3.81 -11.14
N ILE A 127 0.43 -2.96 -11.87
CA ILE A 127 -0.54 -3.42 -12.87
C ILE A 127 0.13 -4.28 -13.95
N HIS A 128 1.30 -3.85 -14.40
CA HIS A 128 2.01 -4.56 -15.47
C HIS A 128 2.53 -5.94 -15.04
N LEU A 129 2.96 -6.08 -13.79
CA LEU A 129 3.64 -7.27 -13.29
C LEU A 129 2.76 -8.18 -12.43
N ALA A 130 1.59 -7.72 -12.00
CA ALA A 130 0.74 -8.48 -11.11
C ALA A 130 0.16 -9.73 -11.79
N ASP A 131 0.12 -10.82 -11.04
CA ASP A 131 -0.52 -12.09 -11.41
C ASP A 131 -1.94 -12.22 -10.82
N ARG A 132 -2.46 -11.15 -10.28
CA ARG A 132 -3.76 -11.09 -9.58
C ARG A 132 -4.46 -9.75 -9.83
N PRO A 133 -5.76 -9.65 -9.55
CA PRO A 133 -6.50 -8.39 -9.71
C PRO A 133 -5.87 -7.24 -8.93
N VAL A 134 -5.84 -6.07 -9.56
CA VAL A 134 -5.37 -4.82 -8.95
C VAL A 134 -6.48 -3.79 -9.05
N LEU A 135 -6.94 -3.31 -7.90
CA LEU A 135 -7.91 -2.23 -7.81
C LEU A 135 -7.17 -0.91 -7.56
N VAL A 136 -7.23 -0.03 -8.53
CA VAL A 136 -6.54 1.27 -8.49
C VAL A 136 -7.53 2.37 -8.16
N ILE A 137 -7.27 3.10 -7.07
CA ILE A 137 -8.12 4.17 -6.56
C ILE A 137 -7.53 5.52 -6.96
N ARG A 138 -8.37 6.38 -7.51
CA ARG A 138 -8.02 7.72 -7.92
C ARG A 138 -8.30 8.75 -6.83
#